data_8ac1a1c9c07d864108731c11850c6590
#
_entry.id   8ac1a1c9c07d864108731c11850c6590
#
_cell.length_a   1.000
_cell.length_b   1.000
_cell.length_c   1.000
_cell.angle_alpha   90.00
_cell.angle_beta   90.00
_cell.angle_gamma   90.00
#
_symmetry.space_group_name_H-M   'P 1'
#
loop_
_entity.id
_entity.type
_entity.pdbx_description
1 polymer ?
#
loop_
_entity_poly.entity_id
_entity_poly.type
_entity_poly.pdbx_seq_one_letter_code
_entity_poly.pdbx_strand_id
1 'polypeptide(L)'
;EANEAITVLRGEARFSDSRHLLVTSSDGSEQVVAFDRCLVATGASAAVPPVPGLRDTPFWTSTEALVTDTIPARLAVIGSSVVALELAQAFARLGSRVTILARGTLFSREDPAIGQAIREAFGAEDIDVREHERAGEVRYTNGEFVLTTGQGELHADRLLVATGRTPNTRGLTLEAAGVSLDPQ
;
A
#
# COMPACT_ATOMS: atom_id res chain seq x y z
N GLU A 1 -5.39 29.89 16.93
CA GLU A 1 -5.49 29.97 18.41
C GLU A 1 -5.38 28.54 18.95
N ALA A 2 -4.49 28.31 19.94
CA ALA A 2 -4.38 27.04 20.62
C ALA A 2 -5.63 26.85 21.49
N ASN A 3 -6.30 25.71 21.35
CA ASN A 3 -7.41 25.36 22.23
C ASN A 3 -6.83 24.81 23.54
N GLU A 4 -7.02 25.51 24.65
CA GLU A 4 -6.51 25.14 25.98
C GLU A 4 -7.01 23.76 26.48
N ALA A 5 -8.08 23.24 25.88
CA ALA A 5 -8.59 21.90 26.19
C ALA A 5 -7.84 20.78 25.45
N ILE A 6 -6.88 21.11 24.56
CA ILE A 6 -6.14 20.14 23.77
C ILE A 6 -4.67 20.16 24.15
N THR A 7 -4.16 19.02 24.63
CA THR A 7 -2.73 18.79 24.83
C THR A 7 -2.19 17.91 23.72
N VAL A 8 -1.16 18.37 23.01
CA VAL A 8 -0.48 17.61 21.95
C VAL A 8 0.84 17.07 22.48
N LEU A 9 0.96 15.74 22.53
CA LEU A 9 2.21 15.05 22.86
C LEU A 9 2.81 14.47 21.57
N ARG A 10 4.11 14.67 21.36
CA ARG A 10 4.83 14.13 20.21
C ARG A 10 5.73 12.99 20.66
N GLY A 11 5.54 11.80 20.08
CA GLY A 11 6.31 10.63 20.43
C GLY A 11 5.67 9.34 19.92
N GLU A 12 6.31 8.22 20.24
CA GLU A 12 5.75 6.89 20.01
C GLU A 12 4.93 6.47 21.22
N ALA A 13 3.67 6.10 21.00
CA ALA A 13 2.76 5.70 22.06
C ALA A 13 2.50 4.19 22.03
N ARG A 14 2.48 3.56 23.21
CA ARG A 14 2.06 2.17 23.39
C ARG A 14 1.18 2.04 24.63
N PHE A 15 0.26 1.10 24.61
CA PHE A 15 -0.54 0.79 25.80
C PHE A 15 0.32 0.08 26.84
N SER A 16 0.31 0.57 28.07
CA SER A 16 0.88 -0.14 29.21
C SER A 16 -0.18 -0.99 29.91
N ASP A 17 -1.43 -0.59 29.87
CA ASP A 17 -2.59 -1.32 30.33
C ASP A 17 -3.87 -0.77 29.68
N SER A 18 -5.05 -1.15 30.21
CA SER A 18 -6.36 -0.75 29.66
C SER A 18 -6.73 0.72 29.87
N ARG A 19 -5.94 1.49 30.61
CA ARG A 19 -6.21 2.90 30.94
C ARG A 19 -5.01 3.83 30.84
N HIS A 20 -3.84 3.31 30.47
CA HIS A 20 -2.64 4.10 30.38
C HIS A 20 -1.90 3.87 29.06
N LEU A 21 -1.40 4.96 28.50
CA LEU A 21 -0.43 4.97 27.41
C LEU A 21 0.93 5.41 27.95
N LEU A 22 1.98 4.76 27.51
CA LEU A 22 3.34 5.25 27.64
C LEU A 22 3.73 5.93 26.32
N VAL A 23 4.10 7.20 26.40
CA VAL A 23 4.55 8.00 25.26
C VAL A 23 6.06 8.22 25.41
N THR A 24 6.83 7.75 24.45
CA THR A 24 8.29 7.95 24.40
C THR A 24 8.60 9.05 23.39
N SER A 25 9.12 10.16 23.86
CA SER A 25 9.53 11.31 23.04
C SER A 25 10.82 11.04 22.26
N SER A 26 11.15 11.88 21.29
CA SER A 26 12.36 11.75 20.47
C SER A 26 13.68 11.89 21.24
N ASP A 27 13.66 12.52 22.43
CA ASP A 27 14.78 12.64 23.34
C ASP A 27 14.94 11.43 24.29
N GLY A 28 14.06 10.43 24.17
CA GLY A 28 14.03 9.24 25.01
C GLY A 28 13.29 9.42 26.33
N SER A 29 12.73 10.59 26.61
CA SER A 29 11.90 10.78 27.80
C SER A 29 10.57 10.02 27.68
N GLU A 30 10.10 9.47 28.79
CA GLU A 30 8.86 8.71 28.84
C GLU A 30 7.83 9.44 29.71
N GLN A 31 6.59 9.50 29.21
CA GLN A 31 5.45 10.05 29.94
C GLN A 31 4.29 9.06 29.93
N VAL A 32 3.69 8.83 31.10
CA VAL A 32 2.46 8.06 31.24
C VAL A 32 1.26 8.98 31.10
N VAL A 33 0.32 8.60 30.21
CA VAL A 33 -0.92 9.32 29.98
C VAL A 33 -2.09 8.42 30.38
N ALA A 34 -2.84 8.83 31.40
CA ALA A 34 -4.08 8.18 31.78
C ALA A 34 -5.25 8.65 30.91
N PHE A 35 -6.17 7.76 30.60
CA PHE A 35 -7.35 8.07 29.79
C PHE A 35 -8.58 7.29 30.25
N ASP A 36 -9.76 7.86 30.05
CA ASP A 36 -11.04 7.17 30.18
C ASP A 36 -11.48 6.50 28.89
N ARG A 37 -11.12 7.11 27.75
CA ARG A 37 -11.38 6.60 26.41
C ARG A 37 -10.19 6.92 25.52
N CYS A 38 -9.84 5.99 24.63
CA CYS A 38 -8.77 6.15 23.66
C CYS A 38 -9.29 5.86 22.26
N LEU A 39 -8.99 6.76 21.31
CA LEU A 39 -9.21 6.55 19.90
C LEU A 39 -7.87 6.23 19.25
N VAL A 40 -7.72 5.03 18.70
CA VAL A 40 -6.55 4.63 17.90
C VAL A 40 -6.77 5.07 16.46
N ALA A 41 -6.03 6.08 16.03
CA ALA A 41 -6.12 6.66 14.69
C ALA A 41 -4.75 6.69 13.99
N THR A 42 -3.98 5.61 14.13
CA THR A 42 -2.60 5.48 13.61
C THR A 42 -2.51 5.24 12.11
N GLY A 43 -3.65 5.12 11.44
CA GLY A 43 -3.73 4.96 9.99
C GLY A 43 -3.28 3.57 9.52
N ALA A 44 -2.89 3.50 8.26
CA ALA A 44 -2.42 2.29 7.61
C ALA A 44 -1.31 2.61 6.61
N SER A 45 -0.41 1.68 6.37
CA SER A 45 0.68 1.77 5.40
C SER A 45 0.41 0.86 4.19
N ALA A 46 1.06 1.13 3.05
CA ALA A 46 0.97 0.27 1.90
C ALA A 46 1.44 -1.16 2.24
N ALA A 47 0.63 -2.15 1.87
CA ALA A 47 1.01 -3.55 2.01
C ALA A 47 1.98 -3.93 0.89
N VAL A 48 3.18 -4.38 1.26
CA VAL A 48 4.18 -4.85 0.32
C VAL A 48 4.20 -6.38 0.34
N PRO A 49 3.84 -7.05 -0.76
CA PRO A 49 3.79 -8.51 -0.80
C PRO A 49 5.19 -9.12 -0.67
N PRO A 50 5.29 -10.37 -0.18
CA PRO A 50 6.58 -11.06 -0.02
C PRO A 50 7.07 -11.62 -1.36
N VAL A 51 7.33 -10.75 -2.33
CA VAL A 51 7.92 -11.13 -3.61
C VAL A 51 9.45 -11.04 -3.49
N PRO A 52 10.20 -12.10 -3.84
CA PRO A 52 11.66 -12.07 -3.82
C PRO A 52 12.24 -10.87 -4.57
N GLY A 53 13.20 -10.20 -3.97
CA GLY A 53 13.90 -9.04 -4.52
C GLY A 53 13.12 -7.73 -4.49
N LEU A 54 11.79 -7.75 -4.35
CA LEU A 54 10.96 -6.54 -4.43
C LEU A 54 11.40 -5.45 -3.45
N ARG A 55 11.66 -5.80 -2.19
CA ARG A 55 11.99 -4.82 -1.13
C ARG A 55 13.33 -4.12 -1.34
N ASP A 56 14.19 -4.69 -2.14
CA ASP A 56 15.52 -4.15 -2.47
C ASP A 56 15.49 -3.25 -3.71
N THR A 57 14.30 -2.96 -4.25
CA THR A 57 14.11 -2.12 -5.43
C THR A 57 13.42 -0.79 -5.11
N PRO A 58 13.60 0.25 -5.92
CA PRO A 58 12.95 1.55 -5.73
C PRO A 58 11.50 1.53 -6.29
N PHE A 59 10.70 0.54 -5.90
CA PHE A 59 9.30 0.49 -6.31
C PHE A 59 8.49 1.67 -5.73
N TRP A 60 7.42 2.01 -6.38
CA TRP A 60 6.47 3.00 -5.92
C TRP A 60 5.32 2.35 -5.15
N THR A 61 4.86 3.04 -4.12
CA THR A 61 3.50 2.92 -3.60
C THR A 61 2.63 4.02 -4.19
N SER A 62 1.38 4.13 -3.75
CA SER A 62 0.52 5.26 -4.14
C SER A 62 1.11 6.62 -3.73
N THR A 63 1.94 6.66 -2.69
CA THR A 63 2.58 7.90 -2.23
C THR A 63 3.55 8.44 -3.27
N GLU A 64 4.50 7.62 -3.72
CA GLU A 64 5.49 8.01 -4.74
C GLU A 64 4.81 8.28 -6.09
N ALA A 65 3.82 7.46 -6.46
CA ALA A 65 3.10 7.63 -7.71
C ALA A 65 2.33 8.96 -7.80
N LEU A 66 1.78 9.44 -6.68
CA LEU A 66 1.01 10.71 -6.65
C LEU A 66 1.85 11.97 -6.63
N VAL A 67 3.14 11.88 -6.25
CA VAL A 67 4.03 13.04 -6.16
C VAL A 67 5.12 13.05 -7.23
N THR A 68 5.12 12.07 -8.14
CA THR A 68 6.11 12.03 -9.21
C THR A 68 5.91 13.17 -10.19
N ASP A 69 7.02 13.72 -10.68
CA ASP A 69 7.06 14.73 -11.73
C ASP A 69 7.35 14.13 -13.12
N THR A 70 7.50 12.81 -13.19
CA THR A 70 7.86 12.10 -14.41
C THR A 70 6.85 11.00 -14.76
N ILE A 71 6.48 10.92 -16.04
CA ILE A 71 5.62 9.86 -16.56
C ILE A 71 6.51 8.77 -17.16
N PRO A 72 6.53 7.53 -16.61
CA PRO A 72 7.33 6.45 -17.17
C PRO A 72 6.76 6.00 -18.52
N ALA A 73 7.62 5.61 -19.47
CA ALA A 73 7.14 5.05 -20.71
C ALA A 73 6.47 3.68 -20.52
N ARG A 74 6.97 2.88 -19.54
CA ARG A 74 6.42 1.57 -19.17
C ARG A 74 6.19 1.52 -17.66
N LEU A 75 4.97 1.21 -17.24
CA LEU A 75 4.61 1.05 -15.85
C LEU A 75 4.08 -0.37 -15.62
N ALA A 76 4.74 -1.13 -14.74
CA ALA A 76 4.19 -2.36 -14.19
C ALA A 76 3.45 -2.06 -12.89
N VAL A 77 2.29 -2.70 -12.69
CA VAL A 77 1.47 -2.55 -11.48
C VAL A 77 1.25 -3.91 -10.85
N ILE A 78 1.66 -4.10 -9.61
CA ILE A 78 1.31 -5.28 -8.81
C ILE A 78 0.12 -4.94 -7.92
N GLY A 79 -1.02 -5.58 -8.19
CA GLY A 79 -2.27 -5.42 -7.44
C GLY A 79 -3.48 -5.13 -8.32
N SER A 80 -4.66 -5.38 -7.76
CA SER A 80 -5.96 -5.12 -8.40
C SER A 80 -6.93 -4.41 -7.45
N SER A 81 -6.39 -3.66 -6.49
CA SER A 81 -7.18 -2.78 -5.64
C SER A 81 -7.70 -1.58 -6.41
N VAL A 82 -8.74 -0.90 -5.91
CA VAL A 82 -9.25 0.35 -6.51
C VAL A 82 -8.10 1.32 -6.80
N VAL A 83 -7.22 1.55 -5.82
CA VAL A 83 -6.06 2.45 -5.97
C VAL A 83 -5.11 2.00 -7.09
N ALA A 84 -4.87 0.68 -7.22
CA ALA A 84 -4.03 0.15 -8.30
C ALA A 84 -4.63 0.47 -9.67
N LEU A 85 -5.94 0.27 -9.82
CA LEU A 85 -6.65 0.45 -11.10
C LEU A 85 -6.79 1.94 -11.45
N GLU A 86 -7.12 2.79 -10.48
CA GLU A 86 -7.20 4.24 -10.69
C GLU A 86 -5.85 4.83 -11.14
N LEU A 87 -4.76 4.47 -10.45
CA LEU A 87 -3.42 4.96 -10.81
C LEU A 87 -2.95 4.36 -12.15
N ALA A 88 -3.21 3.07 -12.41
CA ALA A 88 -2.90 2.43 -13.68
C ALA A 88 -3.56 3.17 -14.85
N GLN A 89 -4.86 3.45 -14.74
CA GLN A 89 -5.60 4.18 -15.76
C GLN A 89 -5.11 5.63 -15.90
N ALA A 90 -4.85 6.31 -14.79
CA ALA A 90 -4.31 7.67 -14.81
C ALA A 90 -2.98 7.73 -15.58
N PHE A 91 -2.04 6.83 -15.27
CA PHE A 91 -0.75 6.78 -15.97
C PHE A 91 -0.91 6.37 -17.44
N ALA A 92 -1.82 5.45 -17.79
CA ALA A 92 -2.09 5.11 -19.18
C ALA A 92 -2.58 6.34 -19.97
N ARG A 93 -3.52 7.10 -19.40
CA ARG A 93 -4.03 8.35 -20.01
C ARG A 93 -2.97 9.46 -20.09
N LEU A 94 -1.96 9.41 -19.24
CA LEU A 94 -0.78 10.29 -19.32
C LEU A 94 0.28 9.81 -20.31
N GLY A 95 0.07 8.65 -20.97
CA GLY A 95 0.93 8.15 -22.05
C GLY A 95 1.83 6.98 -21.66
N SER A 96 1.73 6.43 -20.45
CA SER A 96 2.43 5.21 -20.07
C SER A 96 1.83 3.98 -20.73
N ARG A 97 2.66 3.02 -21.19
CA ARG A 97 2.22 1.66 -21.45
C ARG A 97 2.11 0.93 -20.10
N VAL A 98 0.92 0.52 -19.73
CA VAL A 98 0.65 -0.05 -18.41
C VAL A 98 0.34 -1.54 -18.49
N THR A 99 1.00 -2.34 -17.65
CA THR A 99 0.67 -3.76 -17.42
C THR A 99 0.32 -3.97 -15.97
N ILE A 100 -0.84 -4.56 -15.68
CA ILE A 100 -1.34 -4.87 -14.34
C ILE A 100 -1.23 -6.37 -14.09
N LEU A 101 -0.54 -6.77 -13.01
CA LEU A 101 -0.50 -8.14 -12.52
C LEU A 101 -1.50 -8.28 -11.37
N ALA A 102 -2.61 -8.94 -11.64
CA ALA A 102 -3.69 -9.22 -10.69
C ALA A 102 -3.63 -10.67 -10.23
N ARG A 103 -3.47 -10.90 -8.91
CA ARG A 103 -3.42 -12.25 -8.33
C ARG A 103 -4.68 -13.09 -8.57
N GLY A 104 -5.82 -12.45 -8.72
CA GLY A 104 -7.12 -13.04 -9.03
C GLY A 104 -7.80 -12.22 -10.11
N THR A 105 -9.12 -12.30 -10.19
CA THR A 105 -9.93 -11.42 -11.03
C THR A 105 -9.96 -9.99 -10.48
N LEU A 106 -10.20 -9.03 -11.35
CA LEU A 106 -10.46 -7.65 -10.92
C LEU A 106 -11.73 -7.62 -10.07
N PHE A 107 -11.71 -6.87 -8.98
CA PHE A 107 -12.85 -6.72 -8.06
C PHE A 107 -13.46 -8.07 -7.60
N SER A 108 -12.61 -9.05 -7.28
CA SER A 108 -13.03 -10.42 -6.91
C SER A 108 -13.98 -10.50 -5.69
N ARG A 109 -14.17 -9.43 -4.96
CA ARG A 109 -15.09 -9.34 -3.80
C ARG A 109 -16.41 -8.64 -4.14
N GLU A 110 -16.53 -8.11 -5.35
CA GLU A 110 -17.69 -7.38 -5.86
C GLU A 110 -18.46 -8.25 -6.86
N ASP A 111 -19.54 -7.71 -7.42
CA ASP A 111 -20.28 -8.36 -8.50
C ASP A 111 -19.33 -8.61 -9.70
N PRO A 112 -19.26 -9.84 -10.23
CA PRO A 112 -18.42 -10.17 -11.38
C PRO A 112 -18.61 -9.25 -12.59
N ALA A 113 -19.79 -8.70 -12.78
CA ALA A 113 -20.09 -7.75 -13.86
C ALA A 113 -19.26 -6.47 -13.76
N ILE A 114 -18.89 -6.03 -12.54
CA ILE A 114 -18.04 -4.86 -12.32
C ILE A 114 -16.62 -5.15 -12.85
N GLY A 115 -16.06 -6.30 -12.47
CA GLY A 115 -14.72 -6.70 -12.93
C GLY A 115 -14.67 -6.84 -14.46
N GLN A 116 -15.71 -7.39 -15.07
CA GLN A 116 -15.81 -7.50 -16.53
C GLN A 116 -15.88 -6.13 -17.21
N ALA A 117 -16.74 -5.23 -16.74
CA ALA A 117 -16.88 -3.89 -17.31
C ALA A 117 -15.55 -3.09 -17.25
N ILE A 118 -14.83 -3.20 -16.14
CA ILE A 118 -13.52 -2.54 -15.99
C ILE A 118 -12.49 -3.15 -16.93
N ARG A 119 -12.46 -4.48 -17.08
CA ARG A 119 -11.55 -5.14 -18.03
C ARG A 119 -11.80 -4.69 -19.46
N GLU A 120 -13.08 -4.59 -19.86
CA GLU A 120 -13.47 -4.10 -21.19
C GLU A 120 -13.02 -2.64 -21.39
N ALA A 121 -13.26 -1.77 -20.39
CA ALA A 121 -12.82 -0.38 -20.42
C ALA A 121 -11.30 -0.24 -20.50
N PHE A 122 -10.57 -1.04 -19.76
CA PHE A 122 -9.10 -1.03 -19.77
C PHE A 122 -8.53 -1.56 -21.08
N GLY A 123 -9.14 -2.60 -21.65
CA GLY A 123 -8.78 -3.09 -22.96
C GLY A 123 -8.98 -2.05 -24.08
N ALA A 124 -10.04 -1.22 -23.98
CA ALA A 124 -10.27 -0.12 -24.90
C ALA A 124 -9.27 1.04 -24.76
N GLU A 125 -8.56 1.13 -23.61
CA GLU A 125 -7.50 2.10 -23.33
C GLU A 125 -6.08 1.47 -23.46
N ASP A 126 -5.94 0.30 -24.06
CA ASP A 126 -4.68 -0.42 -24.28
C ASP A 126 -3.92 -0.75 -22.98
N ILE A 127 -4.63 -0.90 -21.86
CA ILE A 127 -4.05 -1.35 -20.58
C ILE A 127 -4.02 -2.88 -20.55
N ASP A 128 -2.82 -3.47 -20.44
CA ASP A 128 -2.63 -4.93 -20.34
C ASP A 128 -2.98 -5.42 -18.94
N VAL A 129 -4.10 -6.13 -18.79
CA VAL A 129 -4.55 -6.70 -17.52
C VAL A 129 -4.32 -8.20 -17.52
N ARG A 130 -3.39 -8.66 -16.69
CA ARG A 130 -3.06 -10.08 -16.52
C ARG A 130 -3.68 -10.59 -15.22
N GLU A 131 -4.87 -11.15 -15.31
CA GLU A 131 -5.56 -11.79 -14.19
C GLU A 131 -4.93 -13.17 -13.90
N HIS A 132 -5.03 -13.61 -12.63
CA HIS A 132 -4.42 -14.83 -12.12
C HIS A 132 -2.91 -14.91 -12.30
N GLU A 133 -2.26 -13.74 -12.45
CA GLU A 133 -0.83 -13.60 -12.65
C GLU A 133 -0.15 -12.96 -11.43
N ARG A 134 1.07 -13.42 -11.13
CA ARG A 134 1.87 -12.92 -10.01
C ARG A 134 3.30 -12.67 -10.47
N ALA A 135 3.93 -11.68 -9.87
CA ALA A 135 5.38 -11.58 -9.93
C ALA A 135 6.01 -12.68 -9.06
N GLY A 136 6.84 -13.54 -9.65
CA GLY A 136 7.62 -14.55 -8.94
C GLY A 136 8.88 -13.98 -8.29
N GLU A 137 9.56 -13.08 -9.00
CA GLU A 137 10.75 -12.35 -8.56
C GLU A 137 10.74 -10.95 -9.17
N VAL A 138 11.34 -10.00 -8.49
CA VAL A 138 11.54 -8.63 -8.99
C VAL A 138 13.01 -8.28 -8.89
N ARG A 139 13.60 -7.83 -9.97
CA ARG A 139 14.95 -7.27 -10.03
C ARG A 139 14.91 -5.85 -10.55
N TYR A 140 15.87 -5.03 -10.12
CA TYR A 140 16.08 -3.69 -10.65
C TYR A 140 17.52 -3.54 -11.08
N THR A 141 17.75 -3.36 -12.38
CA THR A 141 19.09 -3.30 -12.95
C THR A 141 19.13 -2.27 -14.08
N ASN A 142 20.14 -1.41 -14.07
CA ASN A 142 20.34 -0.37 -15.10
C ASN A 142 19.14 0.56 -15.32
N GLY A 143 18.39 0.86 -14.24
CA GLY A 143 17.23 1.75 -14.31
C GLY A 143 15.93 1.07 -14.76
N GLU A 144 15.93 -0.24 -14.94
CA GLU A 144 14.81 -1.04 -15.39
C GLU A 144 14.38 -2.07 -14.35
N PHE A 145 13.07 -2.21 -14.16
CA PHE A 145 12.48 -3.32 -13.41
C PHE A 145 12.27 -4.52 -14.33
N VAL A 146 12.67 -5.69 -13.87
CA VAL A 146 12.42 -6.97 -14.52
C VAL A 146 11.65 -7.85 -13.55
N LEU A 147 10.42 -8.20 -13.92
CA LEU A 147 9.55 -9.06 -13.13
C LEU A 147 9.44 -10.42 -13.82
N THR A 148 9.76 -11.50 -13.11
CA THR A 148 9.49 -12.86 -13.60
C THR A 148 8.00 -13.15 -13.41
N THR A 149 7.32 -13.58 -14.46
CA THR A 149 5.89 -13.93 -14.45
C THR A 149 5.66 -15.31 -15.06
N GLY A 150 4.45 -15.84 -14.97
CA GLY A 150 4.08 -17.10 -15.63
C GLY A 150 4.13 -17.01 -17.16
N GLN A 151 4.09 -15.80 -17.73
CA GLN A 151 4.16 -15.53 -19.17
C GLN A 151 5.56 -15.07 -19.64
N GLY A 152 6.58 -15.20 -18.79
CA GLY A 152 7.94 -14.75 -19.08
C GLY A 152 8.32 -13.48 -18.31
N GLU A 153 9.36 -12.78 -18.76
CA GLU A 153 9.81 -11.56 -18.11
C GLU A 153 8.96 -10.36 -18.55
N LEU A 154 8.59 -9.53 -17.59
CA LEU A 154 7.96 -8.23 -17.80
C LEU A 154 8.96 -7.12 -17.46
N HIS A 155 9.23 -6.25 -18.42
CA HIS A 155 10.16 -5.13 -18.31
C HIS A 155 9.41 -3.81 -18.14
N ALA A 156 9.80 -2.99 -17.16
CA ALA A 156 9.18 -1.71 -16.89
C ALA A 156 10.19 -0.67 -16.38
N ASP A 157 9.90 0.61 -16.64
CA ASP A 157 10.75 1.72 -16.17
C ASP A 157 10.40 2.07 -14.70
N ARG A 158 9.15 1.78 -14.29
CA ARG A 158 8.68 1.92 -12.91
C ARG A 158 7.76 0.76 -12.54
N LEU A 159 7.76 0.47 -11.24
CA LEU A 159 6.92 -0.56 -10.64
C LEU A 159 6.06 0.06 -9.54
N LEU A 160 4.73 0.00 -9.70
CA LEU A 160 3.76 0.40 -8.67
C LEU A 160 3.29 -0.84 -7.91
N VAL A 161 3.41 -0.81 -6.58
CA VAL A 161 2.88 -1.83 -5.68
C VAL A 161 1.66 -1.27 -4.93
N ALA A 162 0.49 -1.77 -5.29
CA ALA A 162 -0.80 -1.32 -4.74
C ALA A 162 -1.71 -2.51 -4.39
N THR A 163 -1.18 -3.42 -3.55
CA THR A 163 -1.84 -4.67 -3.14
C THR A 163 -2.78 -4.55 -1.95
N GLY A 164 -2.96 -3.34 -1.43
CA GLY A 164 -3.78 -3.05 -0.25
C GLY A 164 -3.02 -2.25 0.80
N ARG A 165 -3.59 -2.17 2.00
CA ARG A 165 -3.01 -1.45 3.14
C ARG A 165 -3.03 -2.33 4.38
N THR A 166 -2.03 -2.17 5.24
CA THR A 166 -1.93 -2.83 6.53
C THR A 166 -2.10 -1.79 7.64
N PRO A 167 -3.00 -1.99 8.60
CA PRO A 167 -3.16 -1.08 9.75
C PRO A 167 -1.86 -0.91 10.53
N ASN A 168 -1.57 0.30 10.96
CA ASN A 168 -0.38 0.62 11.76
C ASN A 168 -0.64 0.31 13.24
N THR A 169 -0.75 -0.97 13.57
CA THR A 169 -1.04 -1.46 14.93
C THR A 169 0.19 -2.04 15.63
N ARG A 170 1.26 -2.34 14.87
CA ARG A 170 2.51 -2.86 15.45
C ARG A 170 3.13 -1.84 16.39
N GLY A 171 3.60 -2.31 17.54
CA GLY A 171 4.22 -1.46 18.55
C GLY A 171 3.23 -0.78 19.51
N LEU A 172 1.93 -0.80 19.22
CA LEU A 172 0.93 -0.21 20.11
C LEU A 172 0.66 -1.05 21.37
N THR A 173 1.05 -2.32 21.40
CA THR A 173 0.78 -3.26 22.51
C THR A 173 -0.73 -3.31 22.84
N LEU A 174 -1.57 -3.48 21.80
CA LEU A 174 -3.03 -3.41 21.90
C LEU A 174 -3.60 -4.46 22.85
N GLU A 175 -2.93 -5.59 23.01
CA GLU A 175 -3.29 -6.69 23.91
C GLU A 175 -3.28 -6.22 25.38
N ALA A 176 -2.39 -5.29 25.76
CA ALA A 176 -2.35 -4.70 27.12
C ALA A 176 -3.62 -3.89 27.41
N ALA A 177 -4.25 -3.33 26.39
CA ALA A 177 -5.53 -2.64 26.47
C ALA A 177 -6.75 -3.60 26.40
N GLY A 178 -6.53 -4.91 26.27
CA GLY A 178 -7.60 -5.90 26.12
C GLY A 178 -8.23 -5.92 24.73
N VAL A 179 -7.57 -5.34 23.72
CA VAL A 179 -8.05 -5.33 22.32
C VAL A 179 -7.68 -6.65 21.66
N SER A 180 -8.67 -7.37 21.15
CA SER A 180 -8.46 -8.56 20.33
C SER A 180 -8.16 -8.12 18.89
N LEU A 181 -7.13 -8.69 18.29
CA LEU A 181 -6.77 -8.48 16.89
C LEU A 181 -7.28 -9.66 16.06
N ASP A 182 -7.89 -9.36 14.90
CA ASP A 182 -8.17 -10.40 13.91
C ASP A 182 -6.85 -10.92 13.33
N PRO A 183 -6.66 -12.25 13.24
CA PRO A 183 -5.54 -12.80 12.50
C PRO A 183 -5.72 -12.48 11.03
N GLN A 184 -4.81 -11.70 10.47
CA GLN A 184 -4.73 -11.42 9.02
C GLN A 184 -3.81 -12.39 8.31
#